data_4a09f1c84519e07a7a7bd7094df86d01
#
_entry.id   4a09f1c84519e07a7a7bd7094df86d01
#
_cell.length_a   1.000
_cell.length_b   1.000
_cell.length_c   1.000
_cell.angle_alpha   90.00
_cell.angle_beta   90.00
_cell.angle_gamma   90.00
#
_symmetry.space_group_name_H-M   'P 1'
#
loop_
_entity.id
_entity.type
_entity.pdbx_description
1 polymer ?
#
loop_
_entity_poly.entity_id
_entity_poly.type
_entity_poly.pdbx_seq_one_letter_code
_entity_poly.pdbx_strand_id
1 'polypeptide(L)'
;MVKNIKRYRKDLERENSPLAEKDELGRYVNMDIIPQTYIFPGDYNIFVEEFRRQPNATWIMKPSHRAQGQGIFLVTKLTQLKRWQNESKVPFSNNQGYKESYVCSKYLEEPLLVGGRKFDLRIYVLVTSFRPLKVYLYDLGFARFCVEKYSNDTNERENMFIHLTNVAIAKQNAQYNDKHGGKWTIQNLKFYLEQTQGKGAAEKCFDEINNIIWVSLKAVQGVVINDKHCFEMYGFDVLIDANLKPWLIEVNASPSLSTTTEIDR
;
A
#
# COMPACT_ATOMS: atom_id res chain seq x y z
N MET A 1 7.49 5.62 -5.91
CA MET A 1 7.40 5.53 -4.45
C MET A 1 8.61 4.82 -3.83
N VAL A 2 8.76 3.49 -3.92
CA VAL A 2 9.78 2.67 -3.23
C VAL A 2 11.22 3.19 -3.40
N LYS A 3 11.66 3.48 -4.64
CA LYS A 3 13.01 4.01 -4.90
C LYS A 3 13.28 5.32 -4.16
N ASN A 4 12.28 6.22 -4.10
CA ASN A 4 12.43 7.52 -3.44
C ASN A 4 12.53 7.36 -1.92
N ILE A 5 11.71 6.47 -1.32
CA ILE A 5 11.78 6.18 0.12
C ILE A 5 13.14 5.54 0.46
N LYS A 6 13.61 4.54 -0.32
CA LYS A 6 14.92 3.91 -0.11
C LYS A 6 16.08 4.92 -0.23
N ARG A 7 15.99 5.86 -1.17
CA ARG A 7 16.97 6.94 -1.32
C ARG A 7 16.93 7.87 -0.11
N TYR A 8 15.75 8.35 0.27
CA TYR A 8 15.56 9.27 1.38
C TYR A 8 16.08 8.68 2.71
N ARG A 9 15.85 7.39 2.97
CA ARG A 9 16.45 6.67 4.11
C ARG A 9 17.98 6.79 4.11
N LYS A 10 18.63 6.55 2.95
CA LYS A 10 20.09 6.66 2.82
C LYS A 10 20.60 8.10 2.99
N ASP A 11 19.86 9.08 2.53
CA ASP A 11 20.23 10.49 2.67
C ASP A 11 20.14 10.89 4.15
N LEU A 12 19.09 10.50 4.87
CA LEU A 12 18.96 10.72 6.31
C LEU A 12 20.06 10.00 7.13
N GLU A 13 20.48 8.80 6.73
CA GLU A 13 21.61 8.11 7.37
C GLU A 13 22.92 8.89 7.21
N ARG A 14 23.19 9.44 6.02
CA ARG A 14 24.39 10.26 5.75
C ARG A 14 24.39 11.56 6.54
N GLU A 15 23.21 12.12 6.79
CA GLU A 15 23.01 13.33 7.55
C GLU A 15 22.98 13.09 9.08
N ASN A 16 23.11 11.82 9.52
CA ASN A 16 22.94 11.41 10.92
C ASN A 16 21.62 11.91 11.53
N SER A 17 20.56 11.92 10.74
CA SER A 17 19.25 12.39 11.16
C SER A 17 18.63 11.45 12.20
N PRO A 18 18.00 11.96 13.28
CA PRO A 18 17.24 11.12 14.23
C PRO A 18 16.11 10.31 13.57
N LEU A 19 15.61 10.74 12.41
CA LEU A 19 14.62 9.98 11.65
C LEU A 19 15.17 8.65 11.08
N ALA A 20 16.50 8.55 10.92
CA ALA A 20 17.17 7.34 10.45
C ALA A 20 17.56 6.38 11.59
N GLU A 21 17.10 6.66 12.82
CA GLU A 21 17.31 5.78 13.97
C GLU A 21 16.83 4.36 13.68
N LYS A 22 17.63 3.36 14.12
CA LYS A 22 17.34 1.94 13.96
C LYS A 22 17.27 1.26 15.32
N ASP A 23 16.39 0.28 15.41
CA ASP A 23 16.30 -0.60 16.57
C ASP A 23 17.49 -1.60 16.62
N GLU A 24 17.55 -2.41 17.67
CA GLU A 24 18.58 -3.43 17.88
C GLU A 24 18.65 -4.49 16.75
N LEU A 25 17.57 -4.62 16.00
CA LEU A 25 17.47 -5.52 14.84
C LEU A 25 17.82 -4.84 13.51
N GLY A 26 18.28 -3.57 13.57
CA GLY A 26 18.63 -2.78 12.39
C GLY A 26 17.44 -2.28 11.56
N ARG A 27 16.21 -2.31 12.09
CA ARG A 27 15.01 -1.79 11.42
C ARG A 27 14.83 -0.32 11.77
N TYR A 28 14.41 0.48 10.82
CA TYR A 28 14.12 1.89 11.09
C TYR A 28 12.95 2.03 12.05
N VAL A 29 13.11 2.85 13.08
CA VAL A 29 12.04 3.14 14.04
C VAL A 29 10.96 4.02 13.40
N ASN A 30 11.37 5.13 12.76
CA ASN A 30 10.45 6.14 12.22
C ASN A 30 10.19 5.98 10.71
N MET A 31 11.02 5.21 10.00
CA MET A 31 10.99 5.10 8.54
C MET A 31 10.53 3.75 8.03
N ASP A 32 10.10 2.83 8.92
CA ASP A 32 9.59 1.52 8.53
C ASP A 32 8.10 1.60 8.13
N ILE A 33 7.85 2.39 7.08
CA ILE A 33 6.51 2.78 6.62
C ILE A 33 5.99 1.95 5.44
N ILE A 34 6.86 1.18 4.77
CA ILE A 34 6.50 0.31 3.65
C ILE A 34 6.95 -1.13 3.94
N PRO A 35 6.17 -2.15 3.55
CA PRO A 35 6.63 -3.53 3.62
C PRO A 35 7.93 -3.71 2.85
N GLN A 36 8.73 -4.72 3.21
CA GLN A 36 9.94 -5.07 2.47
C GLN A 36 9.60 -5.27 0.99
N THR A 37 10.24 -4.51 0.10
CA THR A 37 9.83 -4.38 -1.30
C THR A 37 11.01 -4.41 -2.24
N TYR A 38 10.85 -5.14 -3.35
CA TYR A 38 11.79 -5.34 -4.44
C TYR A 38 11.17 -4.89 -5.77
N ILE A 39 12.00 -4.38 -6.69
CA ILE A 39 11.56 -3.88 -8.00
C ILE A 39 12.12 -4.77 -9.08
N PHE A 40 11.25 -5.49 -9.78
CA PHE A 40 11.65 -6.39 -10.85
C PHE A 40 11.67 -5.68 -12.21
N PRO A 41 12.64 -6.06 -13.10
CA PRO A 41 13.58 -7.18 -12.96
C PRO A 41 14.85 -6.87 -12.13
N GLY A 42 15.12 -5.59 -11.80
CA GLY A 42 16.41 -5.17 -11.23
C GLY A 42 16.81 -5.88 -9.92
N ASP A 43 15.87 -6.04 -8.99
CA ASP A 43 16.12 -6.61 -7.67
C ASP A 43 15.90 -8.15 -7.62
N TYR A 44 15.73 -8.83 -8.78
CA TYR A 44 15.35 -10.26 -8.80
C TYR A 44 16.30 -11.16 -8.02
N ASN A 45 17.61 -11.03 -8.23
CA ASN A 45 18.60 -11.89 -7.57
C ASN A 45 18.63 -11.66 -6.05
N ILE A 46 18.57 -10.40 -5.62
CA ILE A 46 18.52 -10.02 -4.19
C ILE A 46 17.23 -10.59 -3.56
N PHE A 47 16.12 -10.51 -4.29
CA PHE A 47 14.85 -11.09 -3.83
C PHE A 47 14.93 -12.61 -3.66
N VAL A 48 15.56 -13.34 -4.60
CA VAL A 48 15.71 -14.80 -4.50
C VAL A 48 16.50 -15.20 -3.25
N GLU A 49 17.54 -14.45 -2.89
CA GLU A 49 18.28 -14.68 -1.64
C GLU A 49 17.38 -14.45 -0.42
N GLU A 50 16.63 -13.36 -0.41
CA GLU A 50 15.71 -13.04 0.68
C GLU A 50 14.57 -14.08 0.81
N PHE A 51 14.03 -14.53 -0.31
CA PHE A 51 13.02 -15.59 -0.33
C PHE A 51 13.53 -16.88 0.31
N ARG A 52 14.81 -17.22 0.11
CA ARG A 52 15.45 -18.39 0.75
C ARG A 52 15.65 -18.20 2.26
N ARG A 53 15.87 -16.96 2.71
CA ARG A 53 15.97 -16.64 4.15
C ARG A 53 14.62 -16.69 4.85
N GLN A 54 13.53 -16.37 4.13
CA GLN A 54 12.16 -16.35 4.64
C GLN A 54 11.26 -17.33 3.85
N PRO A 55 11.47 -18.64 3.94
CA PRO A 55 10.80 -19.62 3.06
C PRO A 55 9.29 -19.72 3.27
N ASN A 56 8.81 -19.32 4.45
CA ASN A 56 7.38 -19.33 4.81
C ASN A 56 6.66 -18.01 4.55
N ALA A 57 7.40 -16.95 4.16
CA ALA A 57 6.78 -15.66 3.90
C ALA A 57 6.01 -15.67 2.58
N THR A 58 4.84 -15.08 2.59
CA THR A 58 4.06 -14.78 1.38
C THR A 58 4.50 -13.43 0.81
N TRP A 59 4.58 -13.35 -0.50
CA TRP A 59 4.91 -12.14 -1.24
C TRP A 59 3.78 -11.78 -2.20
N ILE A 60 3.60 -10.49 -2.47
CA ILE A 60 2.60 -10.01 -3.42
C ILE A 60 3.30 -9.33 -4.59
N MET A 61 2.98 -9.78 -5.80
CA MET A 61 3.46 -9.22 -7.06
C MET A 61 2.42 -8.26 -7.63
N LYS A 62 2.87 -7.04 -7.93
CA LYS A 62 2.01 -5.97 -8.48
C LYS A 62 2.66 -5.38 -9.73
N PRO A 63 1.98 -5.36 -10.89
CA PRO A 63 2.51 -4.68 -12.09
C PRO A 63 2.57 -3.17 -11.86
N SER A 64 3.65 -2.52 -12.33
CA SER A 64 3.87 -1.08 -12.07
C SER A 64 2.97 -0.16 -12.91
N HIS A 65 2.38 -0.67 -14.00
CA HIS A 65 1.64 0.14 -14.97
C HIS A 65 0.17 -0.26 -15.10
N ARG A 66 -0.33 -1.11 -14.21
CA ARG A 66 -1.74 -1.51 -14.20
C ARG A 66 -2.46 -0.95 -12.99
N ALA A 67 -3.76 -0.84 -13.10
CA ALA A 67 -4.64 -0.32 -12.05
C ALA A 67 -5.70 -1.35 -11.66
N GLN A 68 -6.50 -1.06 -10.65
CA GLN A 68 -7.68 -1.80 -10.24
C GLN A 68 -7.42 -3.27 -9.87
N GLY A 69 -6.20 -3.60 -9.43
CA GLY A 69 -5.84 -4.96 -9.02
C GLY A 69 -5.50 -5.92 -10.15
N GLN A 70 -5.51 -5.46 -11.42
CA GLN A 70 -5.21 -6.32 -12.57
C GLN A 70 -3.76 -6.84 -12.53
N GLY A 71 -3.60 -8.16 -12.68
CA GLY A 71 -2.29 -8.80 -12.74
C GLY A 71 -1.55 -8.88 -11.39
N ILE A 72 -2.24 -8.62 -10.28
CA ILE A 72 -1.72 -8.86 -8.93
C ILE A 72 -1.87 -10.36 -8.60
N PHE A 73 -0.84 -10.95 -7.99
CA PHE A 73 -0.89 -12.32 -7.50
C PHE A 73 0.04 -12.54 -6.30
N LEU A 74 -0.27 -13.57 -5.50
CA LEU A 74 0.55 -13.96 -4.36
C LEU A 74 1.59 -15.00 -4.77
N VAL A 75 2.78 -14.91 -4.16
CA VAL A 75 3.93 -15.79 -4.39
C VAL A 75 4.32 -16.44 -3.08
N THR A 76 4.32 -17.77 -3.06
CA THR A 76 4.73 -18.60 -1.93
C THR A 76 5.78 -19.62 -2.31
N LYS A 77 6.06 -19.78 -3.63
CA LYS A 77 7.06 -20.69 -4.15
C LYS A 77 7.87 -20.01 -5.26
N LEU A 78 9.18 -20.22 -5.28
CA LEU A 78 10.05 -19.68 -6.34
C LEU A 78 9.70 -20.18 -7.74
N THR A 79 9.04 -21.34 -7.84
CA THR A 79 8.56 -21.89 -9.12
C THR A 79 7.52 -20.99 -9.78
N GLN A 80 6.67 -20.30 -9.00
CA GLN A 80 5.70 -19.33 -9.52
C GLN A 80 6.40 -18.14 -10.19
N LEU A 81 7.51 -17.66 -9.59
CA LEU A 81 8.31 -16.59 -10.18
C LEU A 81 9.06 -17.01 -11.45
N LYS A 82 9.58 -18.23 -11.48
CA LYS A 82 10.22 -18.77 -12.69
C LYS A 82 9.19 -18.88 -13.84
N ARG A 83 7.99 -19.33 -13.54
CA ARG A 83 6.89 -19.39 -14.50
C ARG A 83 6.55 -17.99 -15.01
N TRP A 84 6.31 -17.04 -14.12
CA TRP A 84 6.08 -15.63 -14.47
C TRP A 84 7.23 -15.05 -15.32
N GLN A 85 8.49 -15.31 -14.97
CA GLN A 85 9.65 -14.84 -15.71
C GLN A 85 9.70 -15.42 -17.12
N ASN A 86 9.31 -16.67 -17.31
CA ASN A 86 9.26 -17.33 -18.63
C ASN A 86 8.09 -16.81 -19.46
N GLU A 87 6.92 -16.64 -18.86
CA GLU A 87 5.73 -16.09 -19.53
C GLU A 87 5.94 -14.63 -19.94
N SER A 88 6.68 -13.84 -19.14
CA SER A 88 7.05 -12.47 -19.46
C SER A 88 8.08 -12.37 -20.59
N LYS A 89 8.70 -13.49 -21.00
CA LYS A 89 9.57 -13.57 -22.18
C LYS A 89 8.83 -13.86 -23.48
N VAL A 90 7.54 -14.25 -23.38
CA VAL A 90 6.71 -14.38 -24.59
C VAL A 90 6.51 -12.99 -25.15
N PRO A 91 6.87 -12.73 -26.42
CA PRO A 91 6.61 -11.46 -27.03
C PRO A 91 5.08 -11.29 -27.09
N PHE A 92 4.53 -10.48 -26.22
CA PHE A 92 3.20 -9.96 -26.43
C PHE A 92 3.25 -9.22 -27.77
N SER A 93 2.46 -9.70 -28.71
CA SER A 93 2.37 -9.18 -30.08
C SER A 93 1.67 -7.83 -30.14
N ASN A 94 2.20 -6.86 -29.42
CA ASN A 94 1.92 -5.44 -29.60
C ASN A 94 3.25 -4.70 -29.52
N ASN A 95 3.84 -4.49 -30.65
CA ASN A 95 4.83 -3.52 -31.14
C ASN A 95 5.65 -2.60 -30.19
N GLN A 96 5.77 -2.89 -28.90
CA GLN A 96 6.66 -2.15 -28.00
C GLN A 96 7.33 -3.13 -27.03
N GLY A 97 8.60 -3.44 -27.28
CA GLY A 97 9.43 -4.40 -26.53
C GLY A 97 9.82 -3.97 -25.12
N TYR A 98 8.91 -3.42 -24.32
CA TYR A 98 9.16 -3.07 -22.94
C TYR A 98 8.75 -4.22 -22.02
N LYS A 99 9.72 -4.77 -21.30
CA LYS A 99 9.45 -5.67 -20.16
C LYS A 99 8.61 -4.92 -19.13
N GLU A 100 7.42 -5.45 -18.85
CA GLU A 100 6.58 -4.93 -17.76
C GLU A 100 7.36 -5.02 -16.43
N SER A 101 7.47 -3.90 -15.72
CA SER A 101 8.10 -3.89 -14.41
C SER A 101 7.08 -4.26 -13.33
N TYR A 102 7.54 -5.00 -12.32
CA TYR A 102 6.73 -5.42 -11.17
C TYR A 102 7.35 -4.94 -9.87
N VAL A 103 6.49 -4.71 -8.90
CA VAL A 103 6.86 -4.49 -7.52
C VAL A 103 6.49 -5.75 -6.73
N CYS A 104 7.48 -6.36 -6.07
CA CYS A 104 7.30 -7.51 -5.19
C CYS A 104 7.44 -7.06 -3.74
N SER A 105 6.37 -7.11 -2.98
CA SER A 105 6.35 -6.69 -1.58
C SER A 105 6.03 -7.87 -0.66
N LYS A 106 6.58 -7.86 0.55
CA LYS A 106 6.16 -8.80 1.59
C LYS A 106 4.68 -8.62 1.84
N TYR A 107 3.92 -9.71 1.78
CA TYR A 107 2.49 -9.68 2.04
C TYR A 107 2.24 -9.55 3.55
N LEU A 108 1.30 -8.72 3.94
CA LEU A 108 0.91 -8.53 5.34
C LEU A 108 -0.13 -9.59 5.68
N GLU A 109 0.35 -10.70 6.26
CA GLU A 109 -0.46 -11.90 6.56
C GLU A 109 -1.38 -11.70 7.76
N GLU A 110 -1.05 -10.76 8.64
CA GLU A 110 -1.83 -10.44 9.84
C GLU A 110 -2.38 -9.00 9.76
N PRO A 111 -3.32 -8.72 8.83
CA PRO A 111 -3.98 -7.42 8.78
C PRO A 111 -4.94 -7.27 9.95
N LEU A 112 -5.17 -6.03 10.39
CA LEU A 112 -6.31 -5.76 11.27
C LEU A 112 -7.61 -6.10 10.54
N LEU A 113 -8.51 -6.80 11.24
CA LEU A 113 -9.78 -7.25 10.68
C LEU A 113 -10.95 -6.56 11.41
N VAL A 114 -11.95 -6.15 10.63
CA VAL A 114 -13.25 -5.68 11.16
C VAL A 114 -14.32 -6.65 10.68
N GLY A 115 -15.03 -7.28 11.60
CA GLY A 115 -16.00 -8.33 11.27
C GLY A 115 -15.37 -9.52 10.52
N GLY A 116 -14.08 -9.81 10.75
CA GLY A 116 -13.31 -10.85 10.07
C GLY A 116 -12.89 -10.48 8.64
N ARG A 117 -13.09 -9.25 8.18
CA ARG A 117 -12.74 -8.79 6.85
C ARG A 117 -11.51 -7.89 6.88
N LYS A 118 -10.63 -8.10 5.91
CA LYS A 118 -9.50 -7.22 5.63
C LYS A 118 -10.01 -5.92 5.03
N PHE A 119 -9.32 -4.83 5.33
CA PHE A 119 -9.60 -3.51 4.77
C PHE A 119 -8.32 -2.72 4.54
N ASP A 120 -8.40 -1.70 3.72
CA ASP A 120 -7.41 -0.64 3.61
C ASP A 120 -8.08 0.73 3.70
N LEU A 121 -7.26 1.77 3.87
CA LEU A 121 -7.71 3.15 3.94
C LEU A 121 -7.37 3.88 2.64
N ARG A 122 -8.32 4.65 2.10
CA ARG A 122 -8.08 5.68 1.11
C ARG A 122 -8.09 7.03 1.81
N ILE A 123 -6.94 7.72 1.80
CA ILE A 123 -6.76 9.04 2.42
C ILE A 123 -6.37 10.03 1.34
N TYR A 124 -7.10 11.15 1.27
CA TYR A 124 -6.84 12.19 0.29
C TYR A 124 -5.93 13.26 0.88
N VAL A 125 -4.90 13.63 0.12
CA VAL A 125 -3.87 14.58 0.53
C VAL A 125 -3.66 15.58 -0.60
N LEU A 126 -3.92 16.86 -0.32
CA LEU A 126 -3.65 17.96 -1.24
C LEU A 126 -2.28 18.55 -0.93
N VAL A 127 -1.43 18.62 -1.94
CA VAL A 127 -0.13 19.30 -1.88
C VAL A 127 -0.17 20.52 -2.77
N THR A 128 -0.13 21.70 -2.18
CA THR A 128 -0.19 22.98 -2.91
C THR A 128 1.20 23.54 -3.20
N SER A 129 2.24 23.06 -2.54
CA SER A 129 3.63 23.42 -2.80
C SER A 129 4.56 22.33 -2.25
N PHE A 130 5.65 22.05 -2.95
CA PHE A 130 6.74 21.20 -2.45
C PHE A 130 7.89 22.03 -1.86
N ARG A 131 8.01 23.32 -2.16
CA ARG A 131 9.06 24.22 -1.65
C ARG A 131 8.51 25.62 -1.39
N PRO A 132 8.18 25.97 -0.11
CA PRO A 132 8.11 25.08 1.06
C PRO A 132 7.01 24.02 0.93
N LEU A 133 7.17 22.90 1.63
CA LEU A 133 6.15 21.83 1.60
C LEU A 133 4.89 22.31 2.34
N LYS A 134 3.75 22.35 1.60
CA LYS A 134 2.42 22.71 2.12
C LYS A 134 1.46 21.59 1.79
N VAL A 135 0.94 20.95 2.84
CA VAL A 135 0.13 19.74 2.76
C VAL A 135 -1.17 19.94 3.53
N TYR A 136 -2.26 19.51 2.95
CA TYR A 136 -3.58 19.52 3.57
C TYR A 136 -4.14 18.10 3.52
N LEU A 137 -4.54 17.60 4.67
CA LEU A 137 -5.20 16.31 4.80
C LEU A 137 -6.70 16.52 4.70
N TYR A 138 -7.38 15.72 3.87
CA TYR A 138 -8.83 15.74 3.79
C TYR A 138 -9.43 14.78 4.83
N ASP A 139 -10.32 15.31 5.66
CA ASP A 139 -10.85 14.58 6.82
C ASP A 139 -11.80 13.42 6.48
N LEU A 140 -12.38 13.46 5.27
CA LEU A 140 -13.39 12.49 4.84
C LEU A 140 -12.80 11.38 3.95
N GLY A 141 -11.76 10.71 4.39
CA GLY A 141 -11.32 9.46 3.78
C GLY A 141 -12.22 8.28 4.16
N PHE A 142 -11.94 7.11 3.61
CA PHE A 142 -12.75 5.92 3.88
C PHE A 142 -11.91 4.64 3.97
N ALA A 143 -12.43 3.65 4.70
CA ALA A 143 -11.96 2.28 4.70
C ALA A 143 -12.72 1.48 3.64
N ARG A 144 -11.99 0.67 2.83
CA ARG A 144 -12.53 -0.26 1.83
C ARG A 144 -12.38 -1.67 2.34
N PHE A 145 -13.46 -2.41 2.39
CA PHE A 145 -13.46 -3.78 2.90
C PHE A 145 -13.43 -4.80 1.78
N CYS A 146 -12.68 -5.87 1.98
CA CYS A 146 -12.82 -7.08 1.16
C CYS A 146 -14.26 -7.64 1.27
N VAL A 147 -14.76 -8.23 0.19
CA VAL A 147 -16.14 -8.75 0.16
C VAL A 147 -16.26 -9.99 1.03
N GLU A 148 -15.24 -10.82 1.06
CA GLU A 148 -15.20 -12.06 1.82
C GLU A 148 -14.37 -11.92 3.10
N LYS A 149 -14.60 -12.83 4.06
CA LYS A 149 -13.82 -12.88 5.29
C LYS A 149 -12.40 -13.30 4.99
N TYR A 150 -11.44 -12.69 5.67
CA TYR A 150 -10.04 -12.98 5.54
C TYR A 150 -9.70 -14.40 5.99
N SER A 151 -8.86 -15.09 5.25
CA SER A 151 -8.32 -16.40 5.57
C SER A 151 -6.85 -16.47 5.19
N ASN A 152 -6.05 -17.11 6.03
CA ASN A 152 -4.65 -17.46 5.76
C ASN A 152 -4.50 -18.86 5.18
N ASP A 153 -5.62 -19.55 4.87
CA ASP A 153 -5.57 -20.89 4.28
C ASP A 153 -4.83 -20.84 2.92
N THR A 154 -3.95 -21.80 2.74
CA THR A 154 -3.17 -21.95 1.49
C THR A 154 -4.06 -22.14 0.26
N ASN A 155 -5.25 -22.73 0.44
CA ASN A 155 -6.21 -22.96 -0.63
C ASN A 155 -6.93 -21.67 -1.07
N GLU A 156 -7.00 -20.67 -0.18
CA GLU A 156 -7.67 -19.39 -0.43
C GLU A 156 -6.74 -18.31 -0.98
N ARG A 157 -5.46 -18.61 -1.18
CA ARG A 157 -4.46 -17.62 -1.62
C ARG A 157 -4.70 -17.06 -3.02
N GLU A 158 -5.43 -17.76 -3.86
CA GLU A 158 -5.82 -17.29 -5.19
C GLU A 158 -7.13 -16.52 -5.18
N ASN A 159 -7.85 -16.53 -4.05
CA ASN A 159 -9.13 -15.82 -3.89
C ASN A 159 -8.90 -14.33 -3.70
N MET A 160 -8.98 -13.56 -4.77
CA MET A 160 -8.74 -12.12 -4.75
C MET A 160 -9.77 -11.33 -3.92
N PHE A 161 -10.97 -11.89 -3.67
CA PHE A 161 -12.02 -11.26 -2.85
C PHE A 161 -11.68 -11.21 -1.36
N ILE A 162 -10.73 -12.02 -0.91
CA ILE A 162 -10.19 -12.06 0.45
C ILE A 162 -9.01 -11.09 0.60
N HIS A 163 -8.20 -10.96 -0.45
CA HIS A 163 -6.88 -10.32 -0.36
C HIS A 163 -6.84 -8.89 -0.87
N LEU A 164 -7.69 -8.53 -1.84
CA LEU A 164 -7.68 -7.22 -2.49
C LEU A 164 -8.95 -6.42 -2.15
N THR A 165 -8.75 -5.18 -1.78
CA THR A 165 -9.78 -4.21 -1.40
C THR A 165 -10.28 -3.36 -2.57
N ASN A 166 -9.78 -3.61 -3.80
CA ASN A 166 -10.13 -2.84 -4.98
C ASN A 166 -11.62 -2.98 -5.33
N VAL A 167 -12.32 -1.87 -5.43
CA VAL A 167 -13.76 -1.82 -5.76
C VAL A 167 -14.07 -2.54 -7.08
N ALA A 168 -13.19 -2.45 -8.08
CA ALA A 168 -13.37 -3.14 -9.35
C ALA A 168 -13.37 -4.67 -9.22
N ILE A 169 -12.62 -5.21 -8.27
CA ILE A 169 -12.63 -6.65 -7.93
C ILE A 169 -13.90 -6.96 -7.12
N ALA A 170 -14.18 -6.16 -6.08
CA ALA A 170 -15.35 -6.35 -5.24
C ALA A 170 -16.66 -6.44 -6.05
N LYS A 171 -16.84 -5.60 -7.05
CA LYS A 171 -18.01 -5.59 -7.94
C LYS A 171 -18.21 -6.88 -8.76
N GLN A 172 -17.20 -7.72 -8.89
CA GLN A 172 -17.31 -9.02 -9.59
C GLN A 172 -17.89 -10.11 -8.70
N ASN A 173 -17.98 -9.87 -7.39
CA ASN A 173 -18.54 -10.82 -6.45
C ASN A 173 -20.05 -10.62 -6.30
N ALA A 174 -20.82 -11.72 -6.37
CA ALA A 174 -22.28 -11.68 -6.24
C ALA A 174 -22.77 -11.14 -4.87
N GLN A 175 -21.95 -11.16 -3.85
CA GLN A 175 -22.27 -10.63 -2.51
C GLN A 175 -21.95 -9.14 -2.35
N TYR A 176 -21.46 -8.48 -3.41
CA TYR A 176 -21.17 -7.04 -3.35
C TYR A 176 -22.46 -6.24 -3.17
N ASN A 177 -22.46 -5.33 -2.20
CA ASN A 177 -23.60 -4.47 -1.90
C ASN A 177 -23.35 -3.05 -2.44
N ASP A 178 -24.04 -2.69 -3.50
CA ASP A 178 -23.91 -1.39 -4.15
C ASP A 178 -24.28 -0.19 -3.25
N LYS A 179 -25.20 -0.38 -2.28
CA LYS A 179 -25.65 0.70 -1.39
C LYS A 179 -24.55 1.17 -0.45
N HIS A 180 -23.80 0.25 0.13
CA HIS A 180 -22.72 0.55 1.07
C HIS A 180 -21.34 0.54 0.42
N GLY A 181 -21.20 -0.02 -0.79
CA GLY A 181 -19.93 -0.13 -1.51
C GLY A 181 -18.82 -0.84 -0.74
N GLY A 182 -19.13 -1.56 0.33
CA GLY A 182 -18.13 -2.13 1.22
C GLY A 182 -17.22 -1.08 1.88
N LYS A 183 -17.74 0.12 2.18
CA LYS A 183 -16.97 1.24 2.73
C LYS A 183 -17.44 1.65 4.11
N TRP A 184 -16.53 2.17 4.93
CA TRP A 184 -16.80 2.91 6.15
C TRP A 184 -16.12 4.27 6.08
N THR A 185 -16.71 5.27 6.74
CA THR A 185 -16.02 6.54 6.98
C THR A 185 -14.84 6.34 7.93
N ILE A 186 -13.82 7.20 7.83
CA ILE A 186 -12.69 7.19 8.79
C ILE A 186 -13.20 7.41 10.22
N GLN A 187 -14.22 8.24 10.41
CA GLN A 187 -14.81 8.50 11.72
C GLN A 187 -15.39 7.22 12.35
N ASN A 188 -16.13 6.43 11.57
CA ASN A 188 -16.67 5.15 12.04
C ASN A 188 -15.54 4.16 12.40
N LEU A 189 -14.48 4.14 11.60
CA LEU A 189 -13.32 3.30 11.91
C LEU A 189 -12.60 3.77 13.18
N LYS A 190 -12.37 5.07 13.36
CA LYS A 190 -11.77 5.62 14.58
C LYS A 190 -12.61 5.25 15.82
N PHE A 191 -13.91 5.41 15.72
CA PHE A 191 -14.82 5.01 16.81
C PHE A 191 -14.70 3.52 17.11
N TYR A 192 -14.69 2.67 16.09
CA TYR A 192 -14.51 1.23 16.27
C TYR A 192 -13.17 0.89 16.94
N LEU A 193 -12.07 1.52 16.53
CA LEU A 193 -10.75 1.31 17.14
C LEU A 193 -10.75 1.70 18.62
N GLU A 194 -11.33 2.85 18.99
CA GLU A 194 -11.43 3.27 20.40
C GLU A 194 -12.21 2.27 21.25
N GLN A 195 -13.27 1.67 20.70
CA GLN A 195 -14.11 0.71 21.44
C GLN A 195 -13.46 -0.67 21.55
N THR A 196 -12.68 -1.09 20.56
CA THR A 196 -12.16 -2.48 20.50
C THR A 196 -10.70 -2.59 20.90
N GLN A 197 -9.90 -1.54 20.70
CA GLN A 197 -8.45 -1.54 20.94
C GLN A 197 -8.04 -0.67 22.14
N GLY A 198 -9.02 0.04 22.73
CA GLY A 198 -8.80 0.89 23.89
C GLY A 198 -8.64 2.37 23.56
N LYS A 199 -8.74 3.18 24.62
CA LYS A 199 -8.69 4.64 24.55
C LYS A 199 -7.35 5.13 23.98
N GLY A 200 -7.39 6.02 23.01
CA GLY A 200 -6.23 6.61 22.33
C GLY A 200 -5.62 5.74 21.22
N ALA A 201 -6.17 4.53 20.99
CA ALA A 201 -5.66 3.63 19.96
C ALA A 201 -5.84 4.23 18.55
N ALA A 202 -6.98 4.85 18.29
CA ALA A 202 -7.23 5.52 17.01
C ALA A 202 -6.30 6.71 16.81
N GLU A 203 -6.15 7.57 17.83
CA GLU A 203 -5.27 8.75 17.76
C GLU A 203 -3.85 8.34 17.41
N LYS A 204 -3.27 7.40 18.17
CA LYS A 204 -1.91 6.90 17.91
C LYS A 204 -1.75 6.34 16.50
N CYS A 205 -2.70 5.50 16.04
CA CYS A 205 -2.63 4.90 14.71
C CYS A 205 -2.69 5.99 13.61
N PHE A 206 -3.55 6.98 13.75
CA PHE A 206 -3.68 8.05 12.76
C PHE A 206 -2.51 9.04 12.80
N ASP A 207 -1.85 9.24 13.93
CA ASP A 207 -0.59 9.98 14.01
C ASP A 207 0.54 9.26 13.25
N GLU A 208 0.62 7.94 13.36
CA GLU A 208 1.55 7.17 12.55
C GLU A 208 1.22 7.25 11.04
N ILE A 209 -0.08 7.29 10.66
CA ILE A 209 -0.49 7.53 9.27
C ILE A 209 -0.06 8.92 8.80
N ASN A 210 -0.21 9.96 9.63
CA ASN A 210 0.26 11.30 9.34
C ASN A 210 1.78 11.32 9.09
N ASN A 211 2.54 10.58 9.91
CA ASN A 211 3.98 10.40 9.70
C ASN A 211 4.29 9.72 8.38
N ILE A 212 3.55 8.66 7.99
CA ILE A 212 3.70 7.99 6.70
C ILE A 212 3.54 8.97 5.54
N ILE A 213 2.49 9.80 5.59
CA ILE A 213 2.21 10.81 4.57
C ILE A 213 3.36 11.82 4.50
N TRP A 214 3.76 12.36 5.66
CA TRP A 214 4.83 13.33 5.75
C TRP A 214 6.15 12.80 5.19
N VAL A 215 6.59 11.63 5.64
CA VAL A 215 7.82 10.97 5.19
C VAL A 215 7.79 10.70 3.69
N SER A 216 6.65 10.25 3.16
CA SER A 216 6.48 9.96 1.74
C SER A 216 6.64 11.20 0.87
N LEU A 217 6.07 12.32 1.30
CA LEU A 217 6.17 13.61 0.59
C LEU A 217 7.56 14.20 0.70
N LYS A 218 8.21 14.09 1.87
CA LYS A 218 9.61 14.47 2.06
C LYS A 218 10.55 13.68 1.15
N ALA A 219 10.31 12.38 0.98
CA ALA A 219 11.12 11.52 0.11
C ALA A 219 11.09 11.93 -1.37
N VAL A 220 10.07 12.66 -1.81
CA VAL A 220 9.95 13.15 -3.20
C VAL A 220 10.15 14.64 -3.33
N GLN A 221 10.20 15.39 -2.24
CA GLN A 221 10.31 16.85 -2.24
C GLN A 221 11.48 17.38 -3.08
N GLY A 222 12.60 16.65 -3.10
CA GLY A 222 13.80 17.02 -3.86
C GLY A 222 13.73 16.74 -5.35
N VAL A 223 12.78 15.89 -5.81
CA VAL A 223 12.68 15.45 -7.22
C VAL A 223 11.48 15.99 -7.95
N VAL A 224 10.44 16.41 -7.22
CA VAL A 224 9.26 17.02 -7.82
C VAL A 224 9.61 18.46 -8.22
N ILE A 225 9.26 18.81 -9.46
CA ILE A 225 9.39 20.17 -9.94
C ILE A 225 8.36 21.03 -9.18
N ASN A 226 8.82 22.08 -8.52
CA ASN A 226 7.94 22.99 -7.79
C ASN A 226 7.56 24.17 -8.69
N ASP A 227 6.27 24.22 -9.05
CA ASP A 227 5.67 25.37 -9.73
C ASP A 227 4.59 25.97 -8.83
N LYS A 228 4.61 27.30 -8.65
CA LYS A 228 3.66 28.02 -7.80
C LYS A 228 2.21 28.00 -8.30
N HIS A 229 2.00 27.63 -9.56
CA HIS A 229 0.68 27.54 -10.19
C HIS A 229 0.14 26.09 -10.22
N CYS A 230 0.93 25.11 -9.75
CA CYS A 230 0.57 23.72 -9.77
C CYS A 230 0.30 23.20 -8.36
N PHE A 231 -0.73 22.39 -8.24
CA PHE A 231 -1.01 21.58 -7.05
C PHE A 231 -1.34 20.15 -7.48
N GLU A 232 -1.25 19.24 -6.56
CA GLU A 232 -1.58 17.83 -6.82
C GLU A 232 -2.38 17.25 -5.66
N MET A 233 -3.42 16.48 -6.00
CA MET A 233 -4.14 15.67 -5.03
C MET A 233 -3.69 14.22 -5.14
N TYR A 234 -3.34 13.64 -3.99
CA TYR A 234 -2.91 12.25 -3.89
C TYR A 234 -3.92 11.42 -3.11
N GLY A 235 -4.09 10.16 -3.52
CA GLY A 235 -4.80 9.14 -2.77
C GLY A 235 -3.79 8.16 -2.15
N PHE A 236 -3.63 8.22 -0.84
CA PHE A 236 -2.78 7.29 -0.09
C PHE A 236 -3.58 6.06 0.27
N ASP A 237 -3.08 4.88 -0.08
CA ASP A 237 -3.64 3.61 0.32
C ASP A 237 -2.79 3.04 1.47
N VAL A 238 -3.41 2.91 2.65
CA VAL A 238 -2.76 2.48 3.89
C VAL A 238 -3.47 1.25 4.43
N LEU A 239 -2.70 0.22 4.80
CA LEU A 239 -3.20 -0.98 5.47
C LEU A 239 -2.72 -0.96 6.92
N ILE A 240 -3.60 -1.31 7.85
CA ILE A 240 -3.28 -1.43 9.27
C ILE A 240 -3.11 -2.91 9.60
N ASP A 241 -2.03 -3.28 10.30
CA ASP A 241 -1.81 -4.65 10.74
C ASP A 241 -2.47 -4.92 12.12
N ALA A 242 -2.43 -6.17 12.58
CA ALA A 242 -3.03 -6.59 13.84
C ALA A 242 -2.42 -5.90 15.08
N ASN A 243 -1.23 -5.30 14.96
CA ASN A 243 -0.58 -4.53 16.02
C ASN A 243 -0.90 -3.03 15.93
N LEU A 244 -1.88 -2.66 15.11
CA LEU A 244 -2.26 -1.28 14.80
C LEU A 244 -1.17 -0.48 14.06
N LYS A 245 -0.13 -1.12 13.56
CA LYS A 245 0.88 -0.45 12.75
C LYS A 245 0.34 -0.20 11.35
N PRO A 246 0.34 1.05 10.87
CA PRO A 246 -0.04 1.36 9.51
C PRO A 246 1.13 1.12 8.54
N TRP A 247 0.78 0.68 7.33
CA TRP A 247 1.71 0.40 6.24
C TRP A 247 1.26 1.10 4.97
N LEU A 248 2.13 1.86 4.34
CA LEU A 248 1.87 2.45 3.03
C LEU A 248 1.91 1.39 1.95
N ILE A 249 0.81 1.23 1.25
CA ILE A 249 0.67 0.26 0.16
C ILE A 249 0.93 0.90 -1.20
N GLU A 250 0.35 2.07 -1.45
CA GLU A 250 0.57 2.85 -2.69
C GLU A 250 0.18 4.32 -2.52
N VAL A 251 0.65 5.14 -3.44
CA VAL A 251 0.23 6.55 -3.59
C VAL A 251 -0.26 6.75 -5.01
N ASN A 252 -1.51 7.13 -5.15
CA ASN A 252 -2.17 7.37 -6.42
C ASN A 252 -2.15 8.88 -6.73
N ALA A 253 -1.53 9.28 -7.85
CA ALA A 253 -1.70 10.61 -8.42
C ALA A 253 -3.08 10.70 -9.08
N SER A 254 -3.74 11.85 -8.96
CA SER A 254 -5.08 12.08 -9.52
C SER A 254 -6.09 10.97 -9.15
N PRO A 255 -6.32 10.71 -7.86
CA PRO A 255 -7.27 9.69 -7.42
C PRO A 255 -8.68 10.04 -7.90
N SER A 256 -9.51 9.01 -8.11
CA SER A 256 -10.92 9.22 -8.44
C SER A 256 -11.62 9.98 -7.31
N LEU A 257 -12.33 11.03 -7.68
CA LEU A 257 -13.22 11.81 -6.83
C LEU A 257 -14.71 11.52 -7.15
N SER A 258 -14.98 10.44 -7.90
CA SER A 258 -16.35 10.07 -8.25
C SER A 258 -17.10 9.58 -7.02
N THR A 259 -18.28 10.12 -6.80
CA THR A 259 -19.19 9.71 -5.74
C THR A 259 -20.06 8.55 -6.26
N THR A 260 -19.79 7.34 -5.79
CA THR A 260 -20.51 6.12 -6.18
C THR A 260 -21.47 5.63 -5.11
N THR A 261 -21.28 6.08 -3.87
CA THR A 261 -22.11 5.71 -2.70
C THR A 261 -22.46 6.97 -1.89
N GLU A 262 -23.40 6.85 -0.95
CA GLU A 262 -23.71 7.94 -0.01
C GLU A 262 -22.53 8.35 0.86
N ILE A 263 -21.61 7.42 1.13
CA ILE A 263 -20.39 7.68 1.92
C ILE A 263 -19.40 8.56 1.16
N ASP A 264 -19.47 8.57 -0.16
CA ASP A 264 -18.59 9.39 -1.02
C ASP A 264 -19.07 10.85 -1.12
N ARG A 265 -20.29 11.17 -0.67
CA ARG A 265 -20.92 12.50 -0.71
C ARG A 265 -20.72 13.25 0.59
#